data_77b070ccaccfb573d3cca014a6ce87f6
#
_entry.id   77b070ccaccfb573d3cca014a6ce87f6
#
_cell.length_a   1.000
_cell.length_b   1.000
_cell.length_c   1.000
_cell.angle_alpha   90.00
_cell.angle_beta   90.00
_cell.angle_gamma   90.00
#
_symmetry.space_group_name_H-M   'P 1'
#
loop_
_entity.id
_entity.type
_entity.pdbx_description
1 polymer ?
#
loop_
_entity_poly.entity_id
_entity_poly.type
_entity_poly.pdbx_seq_one_letter_code
_entity_poly.pdbx_strand_id
1 'polypeptide(L)'
;MDAVEMGMRLASWVDGSAKRSLITFLGEITQGPDALALAERVAAFDNDGTLACEKPHTALAAFLRDVLGATNTASPDPGSDHEVLRELGVLFAGQTTAEYDAQATRFLARARHPRFERPYPLLAYQPMLELVDLLHSLDFSVFMCTDSSRDFMRVIAGSAYGLRRERVIGSEVQIKSVDGRLVRSATPVPMDDGPGKVVHLWDRTGRQPVLAAGNAAGDIAMLAAARYALVVHHDDAVREYAYDDKKTLDAATQNGWTVLSMRDDFTRLWPTHLTGGAP
;
A
#
# COMPACT_ATOMS: atom_id res chain seq x y z
N MET A 1 -22.77 3.35 -11.90
CA MET A 1 -22.13 4.66 -11.59
C MET A 1 -21.64 5.24 -12.90
N ASP A 2 -22.04 6.44 -13.27
CA ASP A 2 -21.60 7.07 -14.52
C ASP A 2 -20.21 7.75 -14.37
N ALA A 3 -19.66 8.23 -15.50
CA ALA A 3 -18.32 8.86 -15.52
C ALA A 3 -18.25 10.16 -14.70
N VAL A 4 -19.36 10.91 -14.61
CA VAL A 4 -19.41 12.16 -13.83
C VAL A 4 -19.36 11.83 -12.33
N GLU A 5 -20.13 10.84 -11.90
CA GLU A 5 -20.16 10.37 -10.51
C GLU A 5 -18.80 9.80 -10.08
N MET A 6 -18.13 8.98 -10.95
CA MET A 6 -16.77 8.52 -10.71
C MET A 6 -15.79 9.68 -10.58
N GLY A 7 -15.89 10.69 -11.46
CA GLY A 7 -15.06 11.89 -11.42
C GLY A 7 -15.21 12.70 -10.14
N MET A 8 -16.41 12.81 -9.59
CA MET A 8 -16.67 13.49 -8.32
C MET A 8 -16.05 12.77 -7.11
N ARG A 9 -15.94 11.45 -7.14
CA ARG A 9 -15.27 10.66 -6.08
C ARG A 9 -13.75 10.83 -6.09
N LEU A 10 -13.15 11.18 -7.22
CA LEU A 10 -11.73 11.48 -7.37
C LEU A 10 -11.48 13.00 -7.22
N ALA A 11 -11.96 13.58 -6.12
CA ALA A 11 -11.97 15.03 -5.90
C ALA A 11 -10.57 15.64 -5.74
N SER A 12 -9.59 14.86 -5.27
CA SER A 12 -8.19 15.27 -5.14
C SER A 12 -7.35 15.04 -6.42
N TRP A 13 -7.97 14.49 -7.47
CA TRP A 13 -7.33 14.31 -8.77
C TRP A 13 -7.59 15.53 -9.67
N VAL A 14 -6.57 15.97 -10.38
CA VAL A 14 -6.72 16.98 -11.44
C VAL A 14 -7.49 16.37 -12.61
N ASP A 15 -8.34 17.14 -13.29
CA ASP A 15 -9.09 16.69 -14.47
C ASP A 15 -8.17 16.58 -15.71
N GLY A 16 -7.15 15.73 -15.57
CA GLY A 16 -6.11 15.45 -16.55
C GLY A 16 -6.36 14.17 -17.37
N SER A 17 -5.38 13.80 -18.17
CA SER A 17 -5.42 12.57 -18.99
C SER A 17 -5.46 11.30 -18.14
N ALA A 18 -4.71 11.26 -17.04
CA ALA A 18 -4.64 10.10 -16.15
C ALA A 18 -6.02 9.81 -15.52
N LYS A 19 -6.69 10.83 -14.95
CA LYS A 19 -8.04 10.69 -14.38
C LYS A 19 -9.05 10.22 -15.44
N ARG A 20 -9.04 10.84 -16.63
CA ARG A 20 -9.95 10.45 -17.72
C ARG A 20 -9.71 9.03 -18.20
N SER A 21 -8.46 8.61 -18.38
CA SER A 21 -8.09 7.24 -18.77
C SER A 21 -8.62 6.23 -17.76
N LEU A 22 -8.41 6.46 -16.47
CA LEU A 22 -8.90 5.60 -15.40
C LEU A 22 -10.43 5.48 -15.41
N ILE A 23 -11.15 6.61 -15.49
CA ILE A 23 -12.63 6.63 -15.51
C ILE A 23 -13.16 5.89 -16.74
N THR A 24 -12.55 6.09 -17.92
CA THR A 24 -12.93 5.38 -19.14
C THR A 24 -12.77 3.87 -18.96
N PHE A 25 -11.59 3.43 -18.50
CA PHE A 25 -11.34 2.02 -18.24
C PHE A 25 -12.33 1.42 -17.24
N LEU A 26 -12.56 2.08 -16.09
CA LEU A 26 -13.52 1.59 -15.09
C LEU A 26 -14.94 1.53 -15.64
N GLY A 27 -15.36 2.51 -16.45
CA GLY A 27 -16.65 2.51 -17.12
C GLY A 27 -16.82 1.30 -18.06
N GLU A 28 -15.82 1.01 -18.88
CA GLU A 28 -15.83 -0.11 -19.83
C GLU A 28 -15.97 -1.47 -19.13
N ILE A 29 -15.25 -1.68 -18.03
CA ILE A 29 -15.21 -2.98 -17.35
C ILE A 29 -16.30 -3.16 -16.28
N THR A 30 -17.03 -2.12 -15.92
CA THR A 30 -18.09 -2.22 -14.90
C THR A 30 -19.49 -2.08 -15.45
N GLN A 31 -19.63 -1.64 -16.71
CA GLN A 31 -20.93 -1.36 -17.33
C GLN A 31 -21.04 -2.04 -18.69
N GLY A 32 -22.29 -2.22 -19.15
CA GLY A 32 -22.56 -2.80 -20.47
C GLY A 32 -22.47 -4.33 -20.54
N PRO A 33 -22.57 -4.89 -21.75
CA PRO A 33 -22.63 -6.34 -21.95
C PRO A 33 -21.31 -7.07 -21.65
N ASP A 34 -20.19 -6.36 -21.72
CA ASP A 34 -18.85 -6.91 -21.50
C ASP A 34 -18.33 -6.61 -20.08
N ALA A 35 -19.20 -6.14 -19.16
CA ALA A 35 -18.84 -5.84 -17.79
C ALA A 35 -18.36 -7.10 -17.06
N LEU A 36 -17.26 -6.95 -16.32
CA LEU A 36 -16.70 -8.03 -15.53
C LEU A 36 -17.68 -8.47 -14.43
N ALA A 37 -17.78 -9.77 -14.20
CA ALA A 37 -18.47 -10.30 -13.05
C ALA A 37 -17.83 -9.77 -11.76
N LEU A 38 -18.65 -9.57 -10.69
CA LEU A 38 -18.17 -9.01 -9.42
C LEU A 38 -16.98 -9.80 -8.84
N ALA A 39 -17.01 -11.13 -8.98
CA ALA A 39 -15.93 -11.99 -8.51
C ALA A 39 -14.60 -11.79 -9.28
N GLU A 40 -14.61 -11.16 -10.44
CA GLU A 40 -13.41 -10.90 -11.26
C GLU A 40 -12.80 -9.52 -10.97
N ARG A 41 -13.53 -8.64 -10.28
CA ARG A 41 -13.09 -7.28 -9.96
C ARG A 41 -12.10 -7.30 -8.81
N VAL A 42 -10.84 -7.59 -9.11
CA VAL A 42 -9.72 -7.59 -8.16
C VAL A 42 -8.79 -6.43 -8.47
N ALA A 43 -8.47 -5.63 -7.47
CA ALA A 43 -7.48 -4.57 -7.56
C ALA A 43 -6.37 -4.79 -6.52
N ALA A 44 -5.12 -4.51 -6.88
CA ALA A 44 -3.95 -4.70 -6.04
C ALA A 44 -3.14 -3.40 -5.97
N PHE A 45 -2.77 -3.02 -4.76
CA PHE A 45 -2.00 -1.80 -4.49
C PHE A 45 -0.77 -2.16 -3.67
N ASP A 46 0.39 -1.67 -4.08
CA ASP A 46 1.49 -1.54 -3.17
C ASP A 46 1.19 -0.51 -2.07
N ASN A 47 1.96 -0.50 -0.98
CA ASN A 47 1.77 0.43 0.13
C ASN A 47 2.78 1.57 0.12
N ASP A 48 4.07 1.25 0.31
CA ASP A 48 5.12 2.22 0.57
C ASP A 48 5.50 2.96 -0.72
N GLY A 49 5.24 4.26 -0.78
CA GLY A 49 5.35 5.07 -2.00
C GLY A 49 4.15 4.99 -2.94
N THR A 50 3.16 4.13 -2.68
CA THR A 50 1.95 3.99 -3.53
C THR A 50 0.69 4.44 -2.81
N LEU A 51 0.38 3.85 -1.66
CA LEU A 51 -0.75 4.25 -0.81
C LEU A 51 -0.34 5.25 0.25
N ALA A 52 0.92 5.25 0.69
CA ALA A 52 1.43 6.12 1.75
C ALA A 52 2.88 6.54 1.52
N CYS A 53 3.28 7.62 2.18
CA CYS A 53 4.65 8.12 2.18
C CYS A 53 5.63 7.10 2.76
N GLU A 54 6.74 6.84 2.05
CA GLU A 54 7.78 5.91 2.47
C GLU A 54 9.09 6.61 2.94
N LYS A 55 9.30 7.87 2.56
CA LYS A 55 10.55 8.58 2.85
C LYS A 55 10.44 9.42 4.14
N PRO A 56 11.53 9.63 4.91
CA PRO A 56 12.88 9.09 4.68
C PRO A 56 12.99 7.60 5.02
N HIS A 57 12.03 7.04 5.75
CA HIS A 57 11.93 5.64 6.15
C HIS A 57 10.47 5.21 6.17
N THR A 58 10.20 3.96 5.79
CA THR A 58 8.87 3.36 5.90
C THR A 58 8.39 3.38 7.37
N ALA A 59 7.08 3.27 7.58
CA ALA A 59 6.52 3.19 8.93
C ALA A 59 7.03 1.96 9.69
N LEU A 60 7.30 0.84 8.98
CA LEU A 60 7.89 -0.36 9.57
C LEU A 60 9.33 -0.13 10.04
N ALA A 61 10.15 0.54 9.23
CA ALA A 61 11.52 0.89 9.60
C ALA A 61 11.56 1.85 10.80
N ALA A 62 10.63 2.81 10.85
CA ALA A 62 10.47 3.69 12.02
C ALA A 62 10.04 2.91 13.27
N PHE A 63 9.21 1.89 13.14
CA PHE A 63 8.84 0.99 14.25
C PHE A 63 10.04 0.20 14.76
N LEU A 64 10.87 -0.37 13.90
CA LEU A 64 12.11 -1.04 14.30
C LEU A 64 13.01 -0.10 15.11
N ARG A 65 13.23 1.12 14.61
CA ARG A 65 14.06 2.14 15.33
C ARG A 65 13.50 2.46 16.71
N ASP A 66 12.20 2.57 16.84
CA ASP A 66 11.53 2.80 18.12
C ASP A 66 11.73 1.62 19.08
N VAL A 67 11.57 0.40 18.63
CA VAL A 67 11.79 -0.82 19.43
C VAL A 67 13.24 -0.92 19.92
N LEU A 68 14.20 -0.54 19.08
CA LEU A 68 15.62 -0.54 19.42
C LEU A 68 16.02 0.63 20.34
N GLY A 69 15.09 1.53 20.68
CA GLY A 69 15.37 2.74 21.46
C GLY A 69 16.25 3.76 20.71
N ALA A 70 16.30 3.66 19.39
CA ALA A 70 17.09 4.55 18.53
C ALA A 70 16.38 5.89 18.37
N THR A 71 16.56 6.78 19.35
CA THR A 71 15.94 8.13 19.34
C THR A 71 16.70 9.13 18.47
N ASN A 72 17.89 8.78 17.98
CA ASN A 72 18.74 9.67 17.20
C ASN A 72 18.50 9.45 15.69
N THR A 73 18.15 10.52 14.97
CA THR A 73 18.02 10.54 13.50
C THR A 73 19.34 10.21 12.76
N ALA A 74 20.48 10.26 13.47
CA ALA A 74 21.80 9.87 12.97
C ALA A 74 22.10 8.37 13.08
N SER A 75 21.17 7.54 13.58
CA SER A 75 21.33 6.08 13.52
C SER A 75 21.39 5.64 12.05
N PRO A 76 22.19 4.60 11.71
CA PRO A 76 22.30 4.13 10.34
C PRO A 76 20.92 3.82 9.76
N ASP A 77 20.83 3.92 8.46
CA ASP A 77 19.64 3.49 7.70
C ASP A 77 19.26 2.07 8.15
N PRO A 78 18.02 1.81 8.54
CA PRO A 78 17.60 0.48 8.96
C PRO A 78 17.74 -0.57 7.86
N GLY A 79 18.11 -0.19 6.63
CA GLY A 79 18.24 -1.06 5.48
C GLY A 79 16.94 -1.24 4.71
N SER A 80 16.92 -2.26 3.87
CA SER A 80 15.73 -2.67 3.12
C SER A 80 14.63 -3.20 4.04
N ASP A 81 13.38 -3.17 3.62
CA ASP A 81 12.26 -3.76 4.37
C ASP A 81 12.48 -5.25 4.68
N HIS A 82 13.22 -5.96 3.81
CA HIS A 82 13.64 -7.33 4.09
C HIS A 82 14.55 -7.45 5.32
N GLU A 83 15.53 -6.55 5.47
CA GLU A 83 16.43 -6.53 6.64
C GLU A 83 15.67 -6.11 7.91
N VAL A 84 14.83 -5.09 7.80
CA VAL A 84 13.94 -4.63 8.87
C VAL A 84 13.02 -5.75 9.35
N LEU A 85 12.38 -6.47 8.42
CA LEU A 85 11.47 -7.56 8.75
C LEU A 85 12.20 -8.73 9.42
N ARG A 86 13.41 -9.08 8.96
CA ARG A 86 14.24 -10.12 9.58
C ARG A 86 14.60 -9.76 11.01
N GLU A 87 14.99 -8.52 11.26
CA GLU A 87 15.38 -8.05 12.58
C GLU A 87 14.18 -8.00 13.53
N LEU A 88 13.06 -7.47 13.10
CA LEU A 88 11.79 -7.53 13.85
C LEU A 88 11.36 -8.98 14.12
N GLY A 89 11.58 -9.89 13.15
CA GLY A 89 11.33 -11.32 13.33
C GLY A 89 12.09 -11.92 14.51
N VAL A 90 13.37 -11.56 14.65
CA VAL A 90 14.20 -11.99 15.77
C VAL A 90 13.74 -11.35 17.09
N LEU A 91 13.52 -10.04 17.10
CA LEU A 91 13.14 -9.28 18.30
C LEU A 91 11.77 -9.71 18.87
N PHE A 92 10.85 -10.08 18.00
CA PHE A 92 9.48 -10.49 18.38
C PHE A 92 9.25 -12.01 18.38
N ALA A 93 10.32 -12.81 18.22
CA ALA A 93 10.20 -14.27 18.29
C ALA A 93 9.71 -14.71 19.67
N GLY A 94 8.77 -15.66 19.68
CA GLY A 94 8.15 -16.15 20.91
C GLY A 94 6.97 -15.32 21.42
N GLN A 95 6.76 -14.10 20.92
CA GLN A 95 5.57 -13.31 21.25
C GLN A 95 4.35 -13.78 20.47
N THR A 96 3.18 -13.61 21.06
CA THR A 96 1.92 -13.85 20.36
C THR A 96 1.65 -12.76 19.32
N THR A 97 0.83 -13.07 18.33
CA THR A 97 0.36 -12.08 17.34
C THR A 97 -0.37 -10.92 18.02
N ALA A 98 -1.11 -11.16 19.10
CA ALA A 98 -1.82 -10.12 19.85
C ALA A 98 -0.87 -9.17 20.60
N GLU A 99 0.22 -9.68 21.15
CA GLU A 99 1.26 -8.83 21.79
C GLU A 99 1.97 -7.96 20.76
N TYR A 100 2.28 -8.50 19.58
CA TYR A 100 2.84 -7.73 18.47
C TYR A 100 1.88 -6.64 18.00
N ASP A 101 0.62 -6.97 17.73
CA ASP A 101 -0.44 -6.03 17.34
C ASP A 101 -0.55 -4.87 18.35
N ALA A 102 -0.53 -5.19 19.65
CA ALA A 102 -0.61 -4.17 20.71
C ALA A 102 0.61 -3.24 20.73
N GLN A 103 1.82 -3.74 20.42
CA GLN A 103 3.03 -2.91 20.33
C GLN A 103 3.01 -2.02 19.09
N ALA A 104 2.66 -2.56 17.93
CA ALA A 104 2.50 -1.80 16.70
C ALA A 104 1.42 -0.70 16.86
N THR A 105 0.28 -1.03 17.49
CA THR A 105 -0.78 -0.04 17.79
C THR A 105 -0.26 1.10 18.64
N ARG A 106 0.47 0.80 19.74
CA ARG A 106 1.04 1.85 20.62
C ARG A 106 2.04 2.72 19.88
N PHE A 107 2.87 2.14 19.02
CA PHE A 107 3.79 2.90 18.17
C PHE A 107 3.02 3.86 17.25
N LEU A 108 2.10 3.34 16.46
CA LEU A 108 1.33 4.11 15.46
C LEU A 108 0.48 5.22 16.08
N ALA A 109 0.02 5.04 17.34
CA ALA A 109 -0.74 6.07 18.06
C ALA A 109 0.10 7.30 18.45
N ARG A 110 1.41 7.11 18.70
CA ARG A 110 2.28 8.18 19.20
C ARG A 110 3.33 8.68 18.21
N ALA A 111 3.78 7.80 17.33
CA ALA A 111 4.86 8.12 16.39
C ALA A 111 4.45 9.16 15.37
N ARG A 112 5.39 10.06 15.09
CA ARG A 112 5.25 11.14 14.14
C ARG A 112 6.34 11.08 13.10
N HIS A 113 5.95 11.37 11.87
CA HIS A 113 6.89 11.46 10.76
C HIS A 113 7.83 12.66 10.95
N PRO A 114 9.16 12.51 10.74
CA PRO A 114 10.14 13.54 11.08
C PRO A 114 9.99 14.84 10.30
N ARG A 115 9.53 14.80 9.03
CA ARG A 115 9.35 16.00 8.21
C ARG A 115 7.95 16.61 8.39
N PHE A 116 6.92 15.77 8.42
CA PHE A 116 5.54 16.26 8.36
C PHE A 116 4.90 16.42 9.74
N GLU A 117 5.54 15.92 10.81
CA GLU A 117 5.03 15.92 12.20
C GLU A 117 3.63 15.32 12.35
N ARG A 118 3.20 14.55 11.34
CA ARG A 118 1.90 13.87 11.28
C ARG A 118 2.02 12.42 11.77
N PRO A 119 0.97 11.86 12.38
CA PRO A 119 0.91 10.42 12.62
C PRO A 119 1.09 9.63 11.30
N TYR A 120 1.83 8.52 11.33
CA TYR A 120 2.02 7.70 10.13
C TYR A 120 0.72 7.29 9.42
N PRO A 121 -0.37 6.91 10.12
CA PRO A 121 -1.64 6.61 9.44
C PRO A 121 -2.26 7.78 8.66
N LEU A 122 -1.88 9.03 8.96
CA LEU A 122 -2.31 10.23 8.24
C LEU A 122 -1.37 10.63 7.09
N LEU A 123 -0.44 9.78 6.74
CA LEU A 123 0.45 9.94 5.58
C LEU A 123 0.04 9.03 4.41
N ALA A 124 -1.15 8.46 4.46
CA ALA A 124 -1.79 7.87 3.29
C ALA A 124 -2.12 8.97 2.26
N TYR A 125 -1.91 8.69 0.98
CA TYR A 125 -2.18 9.66 -0.09
C TYR A 125 -3.68 9.77 -0.33
N GLN A 126 -4.25 10.95 -0.09
CA GLN A 126 -5.68 11.20 -0.27
C GLN A 126 -6.22 10.79 -1.65
N PRO A 127 -5.52 11.07 -2.77
CA PRO A 127 -6.00 10.64 -4.08
C PRO A 127 -6.09 9.11 -4.21
N MET A 128 -5.18 8.38 -3.59
CA MET A 128 -5.19 6.91 -3.63
C MET A 128 -6.28 6.33 -2.72
N LEU A 129 -6.57 6.99 -1.59
CA LEU A 129 -7.72 6.62 -0.75
C LEU A 129 -9.04 6.83 -1.48
N GLU A 130 -9.17 7.92 -2.25
CA GLU A 130 -10.34 8.17 -3.10
C GLU A 130 -10.49 7.10 -4.18
N LEU A 131 -9.38 6.62 -4.76
CA LEU A 131 -9.41 5.52 -5.72
C LEU A 131 -9.84 4.20 -5.06
N VAL A 132 -9.32 3.89 -3.87
CA VAL A 132 -9.74 2.69 -3.10
C VAL A 132 -11.25 2.75 -2.80
N ASP A 133 -11.76 3.90 -2.35
CA ASP A 133 -13.20 4.10 -2.08
C ASP A 133 -14.05 3.98 -3.36
N LEU A 134 -13.60 4.57 -4.47
CA LEU A 134 -14.25 4.42 -5.77
C LEU A 134 -14.33 2.94 -6.19
N LEU A 135 -13.22 2.21 -6.07
CA LEU A 135 -13.18 0.80 -6.42
C LEU A 135 -14.11 -0.05 -5.54
N HIS A 136 -14.16 0.23 -4.23
CA HIS A 136 -15.14 -0.41 -3.34
C HIS A 136 -16.58 -0.14 -3.78
N SER A 137 -16.89 1.10 -4.18
CA SER A 137 -18.24 1.47 -4.67
C SER A 137 -18.60 0.86 -6.03
N LEU A 138 -17.60 0.32 -6.75
CA LEU A 138 -17.75 -0.44 -7.97
C LEU A 138 -17.62 -1.97 -7.73
N ASP A 139 -17.77 -2.41 -6.47
CA ASP A 139 -17.70 -3.81 -6.02
C ASP A 139 -16.35 -4.50 -6.30
N PHE A 140 -15.25 -3.77 -6.33
CA PHE A 140 -13.93 -4.37 -6.39
C PHE A 140 -13.51 -4.98 -5.05
N SER A 141 -12.86 -6.13 -5.13
CA SER A 141 -12.04 -6.66 -4.05
C SER A 141 -10.67 -6.01 -4.09
N VAL A 142 -10.44 -5.02 -3.24
CA VAL A 142 -9.16 -4.29 -3.17
C VAL A 142 -8.23 -4.98 -2.17
N PHE A 143 -6.98 -5.21 -2.58
CA PHE A 143 -5.91 -5.80 -1.78
C PHE A 143 -4.70 -4.87 -1.71
N MET A 144 -4.08 -4.81 -0.55
CA MET A 144 -2.73 -4.29 -0.37
C MET A 144 -1.76 -5.45 -0.57
N CYS A 145 -0.74 -5.27 -1.43
CA CYS A 145 0.35 -6.23 -1.68
C CYS A 145 1.67 -5.51 -1.39
N THR A 146 2.27 -5.75 -0.23
CA THR A 146 3.42 -4.98 0.25
C THR A 146 4.60 -5.89 0.62
N ASP A 147 5.81 -5.48 0.30
CA ASP A 147 7.03 -6.12 0.80
C ASP A 147 7.25 -5.89 2.30
N SER A 148 6.58 -4.91 2.87
CA SER A 148 6.56 -4.62 4.30
C SER A 148 5.83 -5.70 5.13
N SER A 149 5.87 -5.61 6.46
CA SER A 149 5.23 -6.58 7.35
C SER A 149 3.71 -6.57 7.22
N ARG A 150 3.16 -7.69 6.74
CA ARG A 150 1.71 -7.94 6.67
C ARG A 150 1.00 -7.66 7.99
N ASP A 151 1.56 -8.15 9.09
CA ASP A 151 0.89 -8.06 10.40
C ASP A 151 0.97 -6.63 10.95
N PHE A 152 2.05 -5.89 10.69
CA PHE A 152 2.15 -4.47 11.01
C PHE A 152 1.11 -3.65 10.21
N MET A 153 1.02 -3.88 8.90
CA MET A 153 0.06 -3.17 8.06
C MET A 153 -1.40 -3.49 8.42
N ARG A 154 -1.68 -4.70 8.88
CA ARG A 154 -3.01 -5.09 9.36
C ARG A 154 -3.52 -4.26 10.53
N VAL A 155 -2.62 -3.70 11.34
CA VAL A 155 -3.00 -2.84 12.48
C VAL A 155 -3.65 -1.54 12.01
N ILE A 156 -3.18 -0.96 10.90
CA ILE A 156 -3.68 0.31 10.38
C ILE A 156 -4.58 0.18 9.15
N ALA A 157 -4.72 -1.02 8.58
CA ALA A 157 -5.43 -1.23 7.32
C ALA A 157 -6.85 -0.63 7.32
N GLY A 158 -7.61 -0.84 8.40
CA GLY A 158 -8.98 -0.31 8.52
C GLY A 158 -9.02 1.21 8.65
N SER A 159 -8.23 1.76 9.57
CA SER A 159 -8.30 3.19 9.90
C SER A 159 -7.63 4.09 8.87
N ALA A 160 -6.53 3.66 8.26
CA ALA A 160 -5.80 4.47 7.29
C ALA A 160 -6.31 4.30 5.85
N TYR A 161 -6.69 3.09 5.45
CA TYR A 161 -6.96 2.76 4.04
C TYR A 161 -8.38 2.26 3.78
N GLY A 162 -9.23 2.06 4.81
CA GLY A 162 -10.55 1.47 4.63
C GLY A 162 -10.50 -0.02 4.22
N LEU A 163 -9.37 -0.69 4.43
CA LEU A 163 -9.16 -2.10 4.07
C LEU A 163 -9.32 -3.01 5.28
N ARG A 164 -10.07 -4.10 5.12
CA ARG A 164 -10.14 -5.13 6.17
C ARG A 164 -8.82 -5.88 6.29
N ARG A 165 -8.51 -6.38 7.49
CA ARG A 165 -7.23 -7.06 7.82
C ARG A 165 -6.89 -8.20 6.85
N GLU A 166 -7.87 -8.97 6.41
CA GLU A 166 -7.70 -10.08 5.46
C GLU A 166 -7.40 -9.63 4.02
N ARG A 167 -7.53 -8.33 3.73
CA ARG A 167 -7.16 -7.73 2.43
C ARG A 167 -5.70 -7.30 2.36
N VAL A 168 -4.93 -7.49 3.43
CA VAL A 168 -3.50 -7.23 3.46
C VAL A 168 -2.74 -8.52 3.15
N ILE A 169 -2.01 -8.50 2.06
CA ILE A 169 -0.99 -9.48 1.65
C ILE A 169 0.35 -8.79 1.88
N GLY A 170 1.33 -9.49 2.42
CA GLY A 170 2.62 -8.89 2.70
C GLY A 170 3.61 -9.90 3.25
N SER A 171 4.86 -9.47 3.33
CA SER A 171 5.94 -10.26 3.89
C SER A 171 5.77 -10.45 5.39
N GLU A 172 6.22 -11.58 5.92
CA GLU A 172 6.07 -11.86 7.35
C GLU A 172 7.06 -12.95 7.82
N VAL A 173 7.04 -13.22 9.11
CA VAL A 173 7.64 -14.40 9.72
C VAL A 173 6.61 -15.53 9.84
N GLN A 174 7.11 -16.75 9.99
CA GLN A 174 6.26 -17.90 10.22
C GLN A 174 5.48 -17.78 11.56
N ILE A 175 4.18 -18.01 11.51
CA ILE A 175 3.33 -18.09 12.70
C ILE A 175 3.13 -19.56 13.06
N LYS A 176 3.26 -19.90 14.34
CA LYS A 176 3.09 -21.24 14.88
C LYS A 176 1.92 -21.27 15.88
N SER A 177 1.21 -22.37 15.95
CA SER A 177 0.25 -22.61 17.02
C SER A 177 0.98 -23.32 18.19
N VAL A 178 1.00 -22.68 19.33
CA VAL A 178 1.60 -23.20 20.58
C VAL A 178 0.56 -23.04 21.69
N ASP A 179 0.13 -24.15 22.26
CA ASP A 179 -0.88 -24.20 23.34
C ASP A 179 -2.13 -23.36 23.04
N GLY A 180 -2.62 -23.45 21.78
CA GLY A 180 -3.80 -22.72 21.31
C GLY A 180 -3.56 -21.22 21.02
N ARG A 181 -2.34 -20.73 21.15
CA ARG A 181 -1.96 -19.33 20.80
C ARG A 181 -1.21 -19.28 19.49
N LEU A 182 -1.38 -18.19 18.74
CA LEU A 182 -0.59 -17.89 17.56
C LEU A 182 0.67 -17.14 17.97
N VAL A 183 1.82 -17.76 17.76
CA VAL A 183 3.13 -17.27 18.21
C VAL A 183 4.03 -17.00 16.99
N ARG A 184 4.72 -15.88 17.01
CA ARG A 184 5.68 -15.47 15.98
C ARG A 184 6.99 -16.25 16.12
N SER A 185 7.57 -16.67 15.01
CA SER A 185 8.93 -17.24 14.98
C SER A 185 9.91 -16.24 14.39
N ALA A 186 11.21 -16.53 14.47
CA ALA A 186 12.23 -15.77 13.76
C ALA A 186 12.38 -16.17 12.27
N THR A 187 11.67 -17.20 11.83
CA THR A 187 11.81 -17.73 10.47
C THR A 187 11.00 -16.89 9.50
N PRO A 188 11.62 -16.22 8.50
CA PRO A 188 10.89 -15.48 7.48
C PRO A 188 10.10 -16.45 6.59
N VAL A 189 8.97 -15.97 6.05
CA VAL A 189 8.27 -16.59 4.93
C VAL A 189 8.71 -15.91 3.61
N PRO A 190 8.35 -16.46 2.44
CA PRO A 190 8.64 -15.80 1.17
C PRO A 190 8.17 -14.35 1.15
N MET A 191 9.02 -13.46 0.62
CA MET A 191 8.73 -12.04 0.53
C MET A 191 7.61 -11.75 -0.47
N ASP A 192 6.78 -10.76 -0.14
CA ASP A 192 5.76 -10.20 -1.04
C ASP A 192 6.37 -9.08 -1.89
N ASP A 193 7.39 -9.42 -2.66
CA ASP A 193 8.15 -8.51 -3.52
C ASP A 193 8.30 -9.09 -4.93
N GLY A 194 8.39 -8.25 -5.94
CA GLY A 194 8.52 -8.64 -7.33
C GLY A 194 7.45 -9.65 -7.77
N PRO A 195 7.86 -10.82 -8.33
CA PRO A 195 6.92 -11.89 -8.71
C PRO A 195 6.11 -12.43 -7.53
N GLY A 196 6.61 -12.32 -6.29
CA GLY A 196 5.91 -12.75 -5.07
C GLY A 196 4.56 -12.06 -4.91
N LYS A 197 4.44 -10.78 -5.22
CA LYS A 197 3.17 -10.03 -5.15
C LYS A 197 2.08 -10.67 -6.01
N VAL A 198 2.43 -11.12 -7.21
CA VAL A 198 1.48 -11.78 -8.14
C VAL A 198 1.08 -13.16 -7.60
N VAL A 199 2.05 -13.95 -7.14
CA VAL A 199 1.82 -15.31 -6.62
C VAL A 199 0.95 -15.27 -5.38
N HIS A 200 1.28 -14.42 -4.40
CA HIS A 200 0.52 -14.34 -3.15
C HIS A 200 -0.89 -13.76 -3.35
N LEU A 201 -1.06 -12.84 -4.33
CA LEU A 201 -2.39 -12.37 -4.72
C LEU A 201 -3.20 -13.52 -5.34
N TRP A 202 -2.58 -14.31 -6.23
CA TRP A 202 -3.21 -15.50 -6.81
C TRP A 202 -3.58 -16.52 -5.72
N ASP A 203 -2.70 -16.85 -4.82
CA ASP A 203 -2.95 -17.78 -3.73
C ASP A 203 -4.13 -17.33 -2.84
N ARG A 204 -4.28 -16.02 -2.67
CA ARG A 204 -5.35 -15.42 -1.88
C ARG A 204 -6.69 -15.40 -2.62
N THR A 205 -6.69 -15.19 -3.94
CA THR A 205 -7.89 -14.82 -4.70
C THR A 205 -8.24 -15.81 -5.82
N GLY A 206 -7.26 -16.60 -6.30
CA GLY A 206 -7.38 -17.40 -7.52
C GLY A 206 -7.49 -16.52 -8.79
N ARG A 207 -7.05 -15.24 -8.74
CA ARG A 207 -7.22 -14.28 -9.84
C ARG A 207 -6.02 -13.36 -9.99
N GLN A 208 -5.79 -12.91 -11.21
CA GLN A 208 -4.91 -11.79 -11.50
C GLN A 208 -5.64 -10.45 -11.23
N PRO A 209 -4.92 -9.37 -10.92
CA PRO A 209 -5.53 -8.07 -10.73
C PRO A 209 -6.08 -7.52 -12.05
N VAL A 210 -7.23 -6.88 -12.00
CA VAL A 210 -7.78 -6.09 -13.11
C VAL A 210 -7.13 -4.70 -13.13
N LEU A 211 -6.89 -4.15 -11.95
CA LEU A 211 -6.17 -2.89 -11.76
C LEU A 211 -5.05 -3.11 -10.75
N ALA A 212 -3.86 -2.58 -11.04
CA ALA A 212 -2.76 -2.55 -10.09
C ALA A 212 -2.14 -1.15 -10.02
N ALA A 213 -1.66 -0.79 -8.82
CA ALA A 213 -0.91 0.43 -8.59
C ALA A 213 0.38 0.14 -7.81
N GLY A 214 1.47 0.80 -8.19
CA GLY A 214 2.79 0.67 -7.59
C GLY A 214 3.67 1.86 -7.93
N ASN A 215 4.89 1.92 -7.36
CA ASN A 215 5.83 3.01 -7.61
C ASN A 215 7.27 2.53 -7.85
N ALA A 216 7.61 1.30 -7.49
CA ALA A 216 8.98 0.81 -7.46
C ALA A 216 9.19 -0.46 -8.29
N ALA A 217 10.46 -0.84 -8.49
CA ALA A 217 10.83 -2.02 -9.28
C ALA A 217 10.22 -3.32 -8.76
N GLY A 218 9.97 -3.42 -7.45
CA GLY A 218 9.26 -4.54 -6.82
C GLY A 218 7.80 -4.71 -7.28
N ASP A 219 7.21 -3.68 -7.89
CA ASP A 219 5.82 -3.70 -8.36
C ASP A 219 5.66 -4.09 -9.82
N ILE A 220 6.75 -4.08 -10.60
CA ILE A 220 6.70 -4.27 -12.06
C ILE A 220 5.94 -5.55 -12.43
N ALA A 221 6.17 -6.66 -11.71
CA ALA A 221 5.49 -7.92 -11.98
C ALA A 221 3.97 -7.82 -11.75
N MET A 222 3.55 -7.16 -10.67
CA MET A 222 2.14 -6.95 -10.33
C MET A 222 1.46 -6.00 -11.33
N LEU A 223 2.14 -4.92 -11.71
CA LEU A 223 1.68 -3.96 -12.72
C LEU A 223 1.50 -4.64 -14.09
N ALA A 224 2.48 -5.47 -14.49
CA ALA A 224 2.42 -6.21 -15.76
C ALA A 224 1.33 -7.29 -15.78
N ALA A 225 0.93 -7.82 -14.63
CA ALA A 225 -0.15 -8.80 -14.53
C ALA A 225 -1.55 -8.18 -14.62
N ALA A 226 -1.68 -6.86 -14.46
CA ALA A 226 -2.95 -6.14 -14.47
C ALA A 226 -3.40 -5.77 -15.89
N ARG A 227 -4.73 -5.62 -16.08
CA ARG A 227 -5.28 -5.04 -17.32
C ARG A 227 -5.06 -3.53 -17.37
N TYR A 228 -5.03 -2.86 -16.22
CA TYR A 228 -4.75 -1.44 -16.10
C TYR A 228 -3.75 -1.19 -14.97
N ALA A 229 -2.63 -0.59 -15.30
CA ALA A 229 -1.55 -0.32 -14.38
C ALA A 229 -1.37 1.19 -14.15
N LEU A 230 -1.25 1.56 -12.89
CA LEU A 230 -0.97 2.91 -12.41
C LEU A 230 0.42 2.95 -11.77
N VAL A 231 1.28 3.85 -12.21
CA VAL A 231 2.60 4.09 -11.61
C VAL A 231 2.59 5.45 -10.91
N VAL A 232 2.78 5.46 -9.61
CA VAL A 232 2.92 6.71 -8.84
C VAL A 232 4.33 7.25 -9.02
N HIS A 233 4.45 8.45 -9.58
CA HIS A 233 5.72 9.13 -9.81
C HIS A 233 5.92 10.25 -8.77
N HIS A 234 7.00 10.13 -8.00
CA HIS A 234 7.32 11.03 -6.90
C HIS A 234 8.14 12.25 -7.41
N ASP A 235 7.46 13.17 -8.06
CA ASP A 235 8.06 14.38 -8.66
C ASP A 235 7.74 15.69 -7.91
N ASP A 236 7.19 15.61 -6.70
CA ASP A 236 6.80 16.76 -5.88
C ASP A 236 7.68 16.93 -4.63
N ALA A 237 8.80 17.58 -4.77
CA ALA A 237 9.71 17.89 -3.65
C ALA A 237 9.15 18.90 -2.62
N VAL A 238 8.05 19.59 -2.95
CA VAL A 238 7.45 20.61 -2.08
C VAL A 238 6.50 19.98 -1.07
N ARG A 239 5.53 19.20 -1.54
CA ARG A 239 4.49 18.61 -0.71
C ARG A 239 4.90 17.26 -0.15
N GLU A 240 5.87 16.58 -0.82
CA GLU A 240 6.35 15.24 -0.47
C GLU A 240 7.88 15.16 -0.72
N TYR A 241 8.47 13.98 -0.85
CA TYR A 241 9.85 13.75 -1.29
C TYR A 241 9.84 13.47 -2.79
N ALA A 242 10.75 14.10 -3.55
CA ALA A 242 10.95 13.74 -4.94
C ALA A 242 12.05 12.70 -5.08
N TYR A 243 11.76 11.63 -5.79
CA TYR A 243 12.70 10.56 -6.15
C TYR A 243 12.13 9.74 -7.32
N ASP A 244 13.01 9.11 -8.08
CA ASP A 244 12.65 8.32 -9.24
C ASP A 244 13.04 6.85 -9.06
N ASP A 245 12.14 5.94 -9.42
CA ASP A 245 12.50 4.58 -9.81
C ASP A 245 12.53 4.48 -11.33
N LYS A 246 13.74 4.65 -11.90
CA LYS A 246 13.94 4.66 -13.35
C LYS A 246 13.45 3.36 -14.01
N LYS A 247 13.62 2.21 -13.36
CA LYS A 247 13.19 0.92 -13.93
C LYS A 247 11.68 0.86 -14.11
N THR A 248 10.94 1.34 -13.12
CA THR A 248 9.48 1.36 -13.15
C THR A 248 8.96 2.35 -14.18
N LEU A 249 9.56 3.55 -14.29
CA LEU A 249 9.20 4.54 -15.30
C LEU A 249 9.53 4.07 -16.73
N ASP A 250 10.67 3.42 -16.93
CA ASP A 250 11.03 2.81 -18.21
C ASP A 250 10.04 1.69 -18.58
N ALA A 251 9.66 0.83 -17.63
CA ALA A 251 8.66 -0.22 -17.82
C ALA A 251 7.27 0.38 -18.14
N ALA A 252 6.87 1.45 -17.45
CA ALA A 252 5.62 2.14 -17.72
C ALA A 252 5.57 2.67 -19.16
N THR A 253 6.67 3.27 -19.62
CA THR A 253 6.80 3.77 -21.00
C THR A 253 6.69 2.63 -22.03
N GLN A 254 7.40 1.52 -21.77
CA GLN A 254 7.42 0.37 -22.68
C GLN A 254 6.07 -0.34 -22.79
N ASN A 255 5.30 -0.40 -21.72
CA ASN A 255 4.03 -1.11 -21.65
C ASN A 255 2.80 -0.20 -21.76
N GLY A 256 2.99 1.10 -21.92
CA GLY A 256 1.88 2.08 -22.01
C GLY A 256 1.07 2.21 -20.72
N TRP A 257 1.70 2.02 -19.56
CA TRP A 257 1.04 2.20 -18.26
C TRP A 257 0.77 3.67 -17.96
N THR A 258 -0.26 3.94 -17.19
CA THR A 258 -0.58 5.31 -16.78
C THR A 258 0.34 5.73 -15.63
N VAL A 259 1.13 6.78 -15.85
CA VAL A 259 1.98 7.40 -14.83
C VAL A 259 1.20 8.55 -14.18
N LEU A 260 1.17 8.56 -12.86
CA LEU A 260 0.54 9.59 -12.02
C LEU A 260 1.63 10.50 -11.45
N SER A 261 1.72 11.72 -11.91
CA SER A 261 2.58 12.76 -11.33
C SER A 261 1.97 13.25 -10.02
N MET A 262 2.69 13.11 -8.92
CA MET A 262 2.20 13.66 -7.64
C MET A 262 2.03 15.17 -7.70
N ARG A 263 2.88 15.85 -8.47
CA ARG A 263 2.85 17.30 -8.62
C ARG A 263 1.69 17.77 -9.49
N ASP A 264 1.46 17.13 -10.63
CA ASP A 264 0.61 17.64 -11.70
C ASP A 264 -0.79 16.99 -11.72
N ASP A 265 -0.93 15.73 -11.25
CA ASP A 265 -2.18 14.99 -11.27
C ASP A 265 -2.97 15.07 -9.95
N PHE A 266 -2.37 15.59 -8.85
CA PHE A 266 -3.02 15.67 -7.55
C PHE A 266 -3.11 17.10 -7.03
N THR A 267 -4.32 17.53 -6.67
CA THR A 267 -4.58 18.83 -6.04
C THR A 267 -4.24 18.84 -4.56
N ARG A 268 -4.33 17.69 -3.90
CA ARG A 268 -4.07 17.49 -2.47
C ARG A 268 -3.45 16.11 -2.24
N LEU A 269 -2.43 16.01 -1.38
CA LEU A 269 -1.77 14.72 -1.07
C LEU A 269 -2.31 14.07 0.21
N TRP A 270 -2.61 14.85 1.25
CA TRP A 270 -2.86 14.32 2.59
C TRP A 270 -4.31 14.40 3.00
N PRO A 271 -4.85 13.38 3.71
CA PRO A 271 -6.16 13.46 4.34
C PRO A 271 -6.14 14.45 5.51
N THR A 272 -7.28 15.01 5.83
CA THR A 272 -7.45 15.89 6.99
C THR A 272 -7.69 15.10 8.29
N HIS A 273 -8.20 13.88 8.19
CA HIS A 273 -8.51 12.96 9.29
C HIS A 273 -8.43 11.50 8.79
N LEU A 274 -8.43 10.53 9.71
CA LEU A 274 -8.47 9.11 9.35
C LEU A 274 -9.82 8.74 8.71
N THR A 275 -9.80 7.86 7.74
CA THR A 275 -10.99 7.42 6.98
C THR A 275 -11.90 6.50 7.78
N GLY A 276 -11.35 5.75 8.74
CA GLY A 276 -12.10 4.88 9.65
C GLY A 276 -12.43 5.59 10.96
N GLY A 277 -13.65 5.41 11.49
CA GLY A 277 -13.97 5.77 12.86
C GLY A 277 -13.00 5.10 13.84
N ALA A 278 -12.87 5.66 15.03
CA ALA A 278 -12.00 5.11 16.09
C ALA A 278 -12.20 3.60 16.27
N PRO A 279 -11.12 2.87 16.63
CA PRO A 279 -11.15 1.43 16.82
C PRO A 279 -12.17 0.97 17.83
#